data_6e5dcc3c23f7a7e4fd9fa3b2848f7ccd
#
_entry.id   6e5dcc3c23f7a7e4fd9fa3b2848f7ccd
#
_cell.length_a   1.000
_cell.length_b   1.000
_cell.length_c   1.000
_cell.angle_alpha   90.00
_cell.angle_beta   90.00
_cell.angle_gamma   90.00
#
_symmetry.space_group_name_H-M   'P 1'
#
loop_
_entity.id
_entity.type
_entity.pdbx_description
1 polymer ?
#
loop_
_entity_poly.entity_id
_entity_poly.type
_entity_poly.pdbx_seq_one_letter_code
_entity_poly.pdbx_strand_id
1 'polypeptide(L)' 'MDKRQFCEQIAEAIKQLGTEEAAGCMARSLICMAHAAKIDFEFTCDQGVVAVERHVVPESDKH' A
#
# COMPACT_ATOMS: atom_id res chain seq x y z
N MET A 1 12.48 6.44 12.60
CA MET A 1 11.04 6.80 12.67
C MET A 1 10.29 5.71 13.41
N ASP A 2 9.49 6.07 14.41
CA ASP A 2 8.68 5.08 15.10
C ASP A 2 7.26 5.04 14.49
N LYS A 3 6.46 4.11 14.98
CA LYS A 3 5.11 3.93 14.44
C LYS A 3 4.23 5.15 14.61
N ARG A 4 4.39 5.85 15.73
CA ARG A 4 3.60 7.05 16.00
C ARG A 4 3.92 8.14 14.99
N GLN A 5 5.20 8.36 14.75
CA GLN A 5 5.63 9.38 13.79
C GLN A 5 5.11 9.06 12.39
N PHE A 6 5.16 7.79 12.02
CA PHE A 6 4.66 7.36 10.73
C PHE A 6 3.16 7.65 10.60
N CYS A 7 2.39 7.32 11.62
CA CYS A 7 0.95 7.58 11.60
C CYS A 7 0.65 9.07 11.56
N GLU A 8 1.45 9.87 12.25
CA GLU A 8 1.28 11.32 12.23
C GLU A 8 1.53 11.90 10.84
N GLN A 9 2.52 11.36 10.15
CA GLN A 9 2.80 11.80 8.79
C GLN A 9 1.68 11.43 7.84
N ILE A 10 1.08 10.27 8.03
CA ILE A 10 -0.08 9.87 7.23
C ILE A 10 -1.25 10.82 7.49
N ALA A 11 -1.51 11.14 8.75
CA ALA A 11 -2.58 12.06 9.09
C ALA A 11 -2.37 13.42 8.46
N GLU A 12 -1.14 13.88 8.46
CA GLU A 12 -0.79 15.17 7.83
C GLU A 12 -1.00 15.11 6.32
N ALA A 13 -0.62 14.01 5.70
CA ALA A 13 -0.81 13.83 4.27
C ALA A 13 -2.29 13.88 3.91
N ILE A 14 -3.14 13.27 4.73
CA ILE A 14 -4.57 13.29 4.49
C ILE A 14 -5.11 14.72 4.54
N LYS A 15 -4.63 15.52 5.48
CA LYS A 15 -5.04 16.91 5.58
C LYS A 15 -4.64 17.72 4.36
N GLN A 16 -3.45 17.49 3.84
CA GLN A 16 -2.92 18.29 2.75
C GLN A 16 -3.38 17.83 1.38
N LEU A 17 -3.48 16.53 1.18
CA LEU A 17 -3.81 15.95 -0.12
C LEU A 17 -5.28 15.60 -0.26
N GLY A 18 -5.96 15.40 0.85
CA GLY A 18 -7.31 14.85 0.86
C GLY A 18 -7.26 13.33 0.93
N THR A 19 -8.37 12.75 1.36
CA THR A 19 -8.43 11.31 1.61
C THR A 19 -8.14 10.47 0.38
N GLU A 20 -8.71 10.85 -0.75
CA GLU A 20 -8.59 10.06 -1.98
C GLU A 20 -7.17 10.03 -2.49
N GLU A 21 -6.54 11.22 -2.56
CA GLU A 21 -5.16 11.30 -3.02
C GLU A 21 -4.20 10.58 -2.09
N ALA A 22 -4.38 10.78 -0.79
CA ALA A 22 -3.53 10.13 0.20
C ALA A 22 -3.68 8.62 0.14
N ALA A 23 -4.92 8.13 0.00
CA ALA A 23 -5.19 6.71 -0.09
C ALA A 23 -4.53 6.11 -1.33
N GLY A 24 -4.59 6.82 -2.46
CA GLY A 24 -3.95 6.37 -3.68
C GLY A 24 -2.44 6.23 -3.53
N CYS A 25 -1.82 7.21 -2.89
CA CYS A 25 -0.37 7.16 -2.66
C CYS A 25 0.01 6.01 -1.74
N MET A 26 -0.77 5.80 -0.70
CA MET A 26 -0.49 4.70 0.23
C MET A 26 -0.69 3.36 -0.44
N ALA A 27 -1.73 3.25 -1.28
CA ALA A 27 -1.99 2.01 -2.00
C ALA A 27 -0.84 1.67 -2.94
N ARG A 28 -0.32 2.67 -3.66
CA ARG A 28 0.83 2.44 -4.53
C ARG A 28 2.04 1.98 -3.76
N SER A 29 2.26 2.57 -2.59
CA SER A 29 3.37 2.17 -1.73
C SER A 29 3.24 0.72 -1.30
N LEU A 30 2.02 0.31 -0.94
CA LEU A 30 1.77 -1.08 -0.56
C LEU A 30 2.05 -2.03 -1.72
N ILE A 31 1.65 -1.66 -2.93
CA ILE A 31 1.92 -2.49 -4.10
C ILE A 31 3.43 -2.57 -4.37
N CYS A 32 4.14 -1.47 -4.23
CA CYS A 32 5.60 -1.47 -4.37
C CYS A 32 6.24 -2.41 -3.36
N MET A 33 5.75 -2.40 -2.12
CA MET A 33 6.26 -3.29 -1.09
C MET A 33 6.00 -4.75 -1.44
N ALA A 34 4.84 -5.04 -1.99
CA ALA A 34 4.50 -6.39 -2.41
C ALA A 34 5.43 -6.87 -3.51
N HIS A 35 5.73 -6.00 -4.49
CA HIS A 35 6.68 -6.36 -5.54
C HIS A 35 8.07 -6.58 -5.00
N ALA A 36 8.51 -5.73 -4.09
CA ALA A 36 9.84 -5.87 -3.50
C ALA A 36 9.98 -7.16 -2.71
N ALA A 37 8.93 -7.54 -2.02
CA ALA A 37 8.91 -8.77 -1.23
C ALA A 37 8.52 -9.99 -2.04
N LYS A 38 8.00 -9.79 -3.25
CA LYS A 38 7.55 -10.85 -4.16
C LYS A 38 6.43 -11.68 -3.57
N ILE A 39 5.54 -11.02 -2.86
CA ILE A 39 4.35 -11.68 -2.27
C ILE A 39 3.15 -10.77 -2.42
N ASP A 40 1.98 -11.38 -2.42
CA ASP A 40 0.73 -10.66 -2.19
C ASP A 40 0.44 -10.78 -0.71
N PHE A 41 -0.21 -9.78 -0.14
CA PHE A 41 -0.49 -9.88 1.28
C PHE A 41 -1.81 -9.23 1.64
N GLU A 42 -2.27 -9.56 2.83
CA GLU A 42 -3.55 -9.10 3.32
C GLU A 42 -3.37 -8.68 4.77
N PHE A 43 -3.95 -7.57 5.11
CA PHE A 43 -3.97 -7.10 6.48
C PHE A 43 -5.41 -7.07 6.99
N THR A 44 -5.64 -7.68 8.12
CA THR A 44 -6.98 -7.74 8.73
C THR A 44 -6.94 -7.17 10.13
N CYS A 45 -7.90 -6.34 10.45
CA CYS A 45 -8.06 -5.84 11.81
C CYS A 45 -9.56 -5.72 12.09
N ASP A 46 -9.89 -5.26 13.30
CA ASP A 46 -11.29 -5.14 13.71
C ASP A 46 -12.06 -4.11 12.89
N GLN A 47 -11.38 -3.26 12.15
CA GLN A 47 -12.03 -2.24 11.33
C GLN A 47 -12.18 -2.63 9.87
N GLY A 48 -11.49 -3.67 9.44
CA GLY A 48 -11.61 -4.08 8.05
C GLY A 48 -10.44 -4.86 7.53
N VAL A 49 -10.41 -5.01 6.22
CA VAL A 49 -9.41 -5.80 5.51
C VAL A 49 -8.81 -4.99 4.38
N VAL A 50 -7.49 -5.06 4.23
CA VAL A 50 -6.80 -4.51 3.08
C VAL A 50 -6.06 -5.64 2.39
N ALA A 51 -6.38 -5.90 1.13
CA ALA A 51 -5.72 -6.92 0.33
C ALA A 51 -4.87 -6.24 -0.74
N VAL A 52 -3.64 -6.73 -0.91
CA VAL A 52 -2.71 -6.18 -1.90
C VAL A 52 -2.34 -7.30 -2.86
N GLU A 53 -2.69 -7.12 -4.13
CA GLU A 53 -2.39 -8.07 -5.20
C GLU A 53 -1.53 -7.40 -6.25
N ARG A 54 -0.42 -8.03 -6.57
CA ARG A 54 0.46 -7.52 -7.61
C ARG A 54 -0.03 -7.98 -8.98
N HIS A 55 0.16 -7.12 -9.95
CA HIS A 55 0.06 -7.57 -11.34
C HIS A 55 1.42 -8.14 -11.73
N VAL A 56 1.44 -9.43 -11.99
CA VAL A 56 2.67 -10.12 -12.34
C VAL A 56 2.55 -10.64 -13.77
N VAL A 57 3.51 -10.28 -14.60
CA VAL A 57 3.52 -10.74 -15.98
C VAL A 57 4.16 -12.12 -16.03
N PRO A 58 3.45 -13.13 -16.51
CA PRO A 58 4.04 -14.48 -16.60
C PRO A 58 5.24 -14.51 -17.53
N GLU A 59 6.20 -15.34 -17.18
CA GLU A 59 7.41 -15.51 -18.00
C GLU A 59 7.06 -15.92 -19.42
N SER A 60 6.03 -16.74 -19.58
CA SER A 60 5.63 -17.24 -20.86
C SER A 60 5.16 -16.17 -21.83
N ASP A 61 4.85 -14.98 -21.34
CA ASP A 61 4.40 -13.87 -22.18
C ASP A 61 5.54 -13.11 -22.85
N LYS A 62 6.75 -13.51 -22.59
CA LYS A 62 7.91 -12.81 -23.12
C LYS A 62 8.39 -13.47 -24.38
N HIS A 63 8.02 -12.99 -25.47
CA HIS A 63 8.47 -13.52 -26.75
C HIS A 63 8.80 -12.44 -27.73
#